data_aaab1f6d68ce84ed096e39b9cf68a93d
#
_entry.id   aaab1f6d68ce84ed096e39b9cf68a93d
#
_cell.length_a   1.000
_cell.length_b   1.000
_cell.length_c   1.000
_cell.angle_alpha   90.00
_cell.angle_beta   90.00
_cell.angle_gamma   90.00
#
_symmetry.space_group_name_H-M   'P 1'
#
loop_
_entity.id
_entity.type
_entity.pdbx_description
1 polymer ?
#
loop_
_entity_poly.entity_id
_entity_poly.type
_entity_poly.pdbx_seq_one_letter_code
_entity_poly.pdbx_strand_id
1 'polypeptide(L)'
;HIRNLKYHKEYREVFSQLYENLREQKPDYIIHCGDIAHTKTQISPEYVQMCSDFLKNLADIAPTYVILGNHDGNLRNSSRQDALTPIANALQHENLYLLRDAGETLLNGHFSLNVLSVFDEDNWVDPSDPNRINIALYHGSISNCETDLGWRMERGENDISIFNNFDYG
;
A
#
# COMPACT_ATOMS: atom_id res chain seq x y z
N HIS A 1 -1.51 -5.81 -9.87
CA HIS A 1 -0.96 -7.18 -9.78
C HIS A 1 -0.10 -7.53 -11.00
N ILE A 2 1.20 -7.66 -10.82
CA ILE A 2 2.13 -8.07 -11.88
C ILE A 2 2.06 -9.60 -12.03
N ARG A 3 1.21 -10.09 -12.91
CA ARG A 3 0.94 -11.53 -13.03
C ARG A 3 1.48 -12.18 -14.30
N ASN A 4 1.32 -11.55 -15.45
CA ASN A 4 1.47 -12.23 -16.73
C ASN A 4 2.53 -11.55 -17.59
N LEU A 5 3.55 -12.30 -18.02
CA LEU A 5 4.60 -11.81 -18.93
C LEU A 5 4.06 -11.11 -20.17
N LYS A 6 2.89 -11.57 -20.66
CA LYS A 6 2.21 -10.97 -21.83
C LYS A 6 1.91 -9.48 -21.65
N TYR A 7 1.66 -9.03 -20.42
CA TYR A 7 1.29 -7.63 -20.11
C TYR A 7 2.43 -6.81 -19.52
N HIS A 8 3.64 -7.35 -19.45
CA HIS A 8 4.77 -6.61 -18.84
C HIS A 8 5.17 -5.36 -19.62
N LYS A 9 4.93 -5.35 -20.95
CA LYS A 9 5.17 -4.17 -21.76
C LYS A 9 4.17 -3.07 -21.41
N GLU A 10 2.90 -3.40 -21.35
CA GLU A 10 1.81 -2.49 -20.98
C GLU A 10 1.99 -1.94 -19.57
N TYR A 11 2.40 -2.77 -18.60
CA TYR A 11 2.72 -2.29 -17.26
C TYR A 11 3.85 -1.24 -17.27
N ARG A 12 4.93 -1.49 -18.01
CA ARG A 12 6.03 -0.52 -18.10
C ARG A 12 5.60 0.79 -18.75
N GLU A 13 4.76 0.74 -19.77
CA GLU A 13 4.21 1.93 -20.42
C GLU A 13 3.32 2.74 -19.45
N VAL A 14 2.43 2.07 -18.72
CA VAL A 14 1.57 2.72 -17.71
C VAL A 14 2.39 3.29 -16.55
N PHE A 15 3.39 2.55 -16.06
CA PHE A 15 4.27 3.04 -15.00
C PHE A 15 5.09 4.25 -15.46
N SER A 16 5.58 4.26 -16.71
CA SER A 16 6.28 5.42 -17.26
C SER A 16 5.40 6.66 -17.26
N GLN A 17 4.15 6.54 -17.73
CA GLN A 17 3.18 7.63 -17.69
C GLN A 17 2.86 8.08 -16.26
N LEU A 18 2.73 7.14 -15.32
CA LEU A 18 2.54 7.46 -13.90
C LEU A 18 3.71 8.29 -13.36
N TYR A 19 4.96 7.88 -13.64
CA TYR A 19 6.14 8.61 -13.15
C TYR A 19 6.23 10.01 -13.76
N GLU A 20 5.88 10.19 -15.04
CA GLU A 20 5.83 11.49 -15.69
C GLU A 20 4.80 12.39 -15.00
N ASN A 21 3.58 11.90 -14.82
CA ASN A 21 2.51 12.63 -14.13
C ASN A 21 2.91 13.02 -12.69
N LEU A 22 3.49 12.10 -11.93
CA LEU A 22 3.94 12.39 -10.57
C LEU A 22 5.02 13.46 -10.52
N ARG A 23 5.97 13.44 -11.48
CA ARG A 23 7.01 14.49 -11.57
C ARG A 23 6.42 15.87 -11.92
N GLU A 24 5.37 15.92 -12.75
CA GLU A 24 4.64 17.14 -13.06
C GLU A 24 3.85 17.67 -11.87
N GLN A 25 3.16 16.78 -11.14
CA GLN A 25 2.35 17.13 -9.97
C GLN A 25 3.20 17.52 -8.75
N LYS A 26 4.44 17.02 -8.65
CA LYS A 26 5.38 17.29 -7.54
C LYS A 26 4.75 17.01 -6.17
N PRO A 27 4.28 15.80 -5.90
CA PRO A 27 3.68 15.48 -4.61
C PRO A 27 4.73 15.57 -3.50
N ASP A 28 4.30 15.99 -2.30
CA ASP A 28 5.15 15.96 -1.10
C ASP A 28 5.37 14.53 -0.61
N TYR A 29 4.39 13.66 -0.82
CA TYR A 29 4.41 12.25 -0.41
C TYR A 29 3.69 11.38 -1.45
N ILE A 30 4.13 10.13 -1.59
CA ILE A 30 3.46 9.10 -2.39
C ILE A 30 3.00 8.00 -1.43
N ILE A 31 1.74 7.59 -1.53
CA ILE A 31 1.17 6.51 -0.73
C ILE A 31 0.68 5.42 -1.67
N HIS A 32 1.14 4.18 -1.45
CA HIS A 32 0.71 3.02 -2.20
C HIS A 32 -0.05 2.05 -1.28
N CYS A 33 -1.32 1.79 -1.61
CA CYS A 33 -2.23 1.03 -0.77
C CYS A 33 -2.17 -0.49 -0.97
N GLY A 34 -1.01 -1.06 -1.25
CA GLY A 34 -0.80 -2.52 -1.29
C GLY A 34 -1.13 -3.21 -2.60
N ASP A 35 -1.08 -4.54 -2.59
CA ASP A 35 -1.39 -5.44 -3.72
C ASP A 35 -0.48 -5.28 -4.95
N ILE A 36 0.81 -5.10 -4.73
CA ILE A 36 1.80 -5.09 -5.81
C ILE A 36 1.99 -6.50 -6.36
N ALA A 37 2.12 -7.51 -5.48
CA ALA A 37 2.20 -8.90 -5.90
C ALA A 37 0.82 -9.43 -6.34
N HIS A 38 0.82 -10.31 -7.36
CA HIS A 38 -0.40 -11.05 -7.69
C HIS A 38 -0.56 -12.28 -6.79
N THR A 39 0.53 -12.94 -6.48
CA THR A 39 0.58 -14.08 -5.56
C THR A 39 1.85 -14.06 -4.73
N LYS A 40 1.72 -14.33 -3.45
CA LYS A 40 2.81 -14.44 -2.48
C LYS A 40 3.69 -15.68 -2.64
N THR A 41 3.28 -16.65 -3.44
CA THR A 41 3.95 -17.95 -3.56
C THR A 41 4.61 -18.19 -4.91
N GLN A 42 4.32 -17.37 -5.91
CA GLN A 42 4.88 -17.49 -7.26
C GLN A 42 5.61 -16.20 -7.64
N ILE A 43 6.78 -16.01 -7.07
CA ILE A 43 7.64 -14.84 -7.31
C ILE A 43 8.60 -15.19 -8.45
N SER A 44 8.42 -14.54 -9.60
CA SER A 44 9.33 -14.69 -10.74
C SER A 44 10.45 -13.64 -10.71
N PRO A 45 11.60 -13.89 -11.37
CA PRO A 45 12.64 -12.88 -11.52
C PRO A 45 12.14 -11.58 -12.17
N GLU A 46 11.25 -11.69 -13.14
CA GLU A 46 10.65 -10.53 -13.82
C GLU A 46 9.77 -9.72 -12.89
N TYR A 47 9.03 -10.38 -11.98
CA TYR A 47 8.28 -9.69 -10.94
C TYR A 47 9.22 -8.92 -10.02
N VAL A 48 10.27 -9.56 -9.51
CA VAL A 48 11.25 -8.92 -8.62
C VAL A 48 11.83 -7.67 -9.28
N GLN A 49 12.27 -7.78 -10.54
CA GLN A 49 12.83 -6.65 -11.28
C GLN A 49 11.81 -5.52 -11.44
N MET A 50 10.58 -5.85 -11.89
CA MET A 50 9.55 -4.85 -12.14
C MET A 50 9.08 -4.16 -10.85
N CYS A 51 8.94 -4.92 -9.76
CA CYS A 51 8.59 -4.41 -8.44
C CYS A 51 9.70 -3.49 -7.90
N SER A 52 10.96 -3.91 -8.03
CA SER A 52 12.13 -3.11 -7.63
C SER A 52 12.20 -1.79 -8.40
N ASP A 53 12.05 -1.84 -9.72
CA ASP A 53 12.05 -0.65 -10.57
C ASP A 53 10.87 0.28 -10.22
N PHE A 54 9.68 -0.28 -9.98
CA PHE A 54 8.50 0.47 -9.61
C PHE A 54 8.70 1.23 -8.30
N LEU A 55 9.07 0.53 -7.23
CA LEU A 55 9.28 1.12 -5.92
C LEU A 55 10.41 2.16 -5.93
N LYS A 56 11.52 1.83 -6.61
CA LYS A 56 12.64 2.77 -6.74
C LYS A 56 12.24 4.05 -7.47
N ASN A 57 11.54 3.96 -8.61
CA ASN A 57 11.14 5.15 -9.37
C ASN A 57 10.15 6.03 -8.59
N LEU A 58 9.25 5.46 -7.79
CA LEU A 58 8.38 6.25 -6.91
C LEU A 58 9.20 6.97 -5.85
N ALA A 59 10.10 6.26 -5.17
CA ALA A 59 10.95 6.83 -4.12
C ALA A 59 11.96 7.87 -4.64
N ASP A 60 12.41 7.76 -5.89
CA ASP A 60 13.21 8.79 -6.57
C ASP A 60 12.43 10.10 -6.82
N ILE A 61 11.09 10.05 -6.82
CA ILE A 61 10.22 11.23 -7.04
C ILE A 61 9.90 11.94 -5.73
N ALA A 62 9.44 11.19 -4.72
CA ALA A 62 9.08 11.72 -3.40
C ALA A 62 9.13 10.62 -2.33
N PRO A 63 9.16 10.96 -1.02
CA PRO A 63 9.02 9.98 0.05
C PRO A 63 7.79 9.10 -0.17
N THR A 64 8.02 7.80 -0.31
CA THR A 64 7.03 6.81 -0.72
C THR A 64 6.74 5.85 0.41
N TYR A 65 5.49 5.79 0.82
CA TYR A 65 4.96 4.91 1.86
C TYR A 65 4.12 3.81 1.23
N VAL A 66 4.42 2.58 1.55
CA VAL A 66 3.76 1.40 0.96
C VAL A 66 3.22 0.54 2.09
N ILE A 67 1.93 0.21 2.07
CA ILE A 67 1.36 -0.83 2.93
C ILE A 67 1.29 -2.16 2.19
N LEU A 68 1.10 -3.26 2.92
CA LEU A 68 0.84 -4.56 2.31
C LEU A 68 -0.64 -4.73 1.97
N GLY A 69 -0.91 -5.31 0.81
CA GLY A 69 -2.22 -5.86 0.48
C GLY A 69 -2.31 -7.36 0.78
N ASN A 70 -3.52 -7.90 0.73
CA ASN A 70 -3.79 -9.30 1.05
C ASN A 70 -3.11 -10.31 0.08
N HIS A 71 -2.74 -9.87 -1.12
CA HIS A 71 -1.96 -10.66 -2.07
C HIS A 71 -0.45 -10.61 -1.82
N ASP A 72 0.05 -9.61 -1.11
CA ASP A 72 1.49 -9.45 -0.85
C ASP A 72 1.98 -10.40 0.25
N GLY A 73 1.12 -10.79 1.20
CA GLY A 73 1.46 -11.63 2.34
C GLY A 73 0.48 -12.77 2.62
N ASN A 74 0.74 -13.56 3.64
CA ASN A 74 -0.11 -14.69 4.02
C ASN A 74 -0.98 -14.35 5.24
N LEU A 75 -2.26 -14.01 5.03
CA LEU A 75 -3.22 -13.70 6.10
C LEU A 75 -3.41 -14.81 7.14
N ARG A 76 -3.21 -16.09 6.74
CA ARG A 76 -3.32 -17.24 7.66
C ARG A 76 -2.07 -17.47 8.51
N ASN A 77 -0.96 -16.82 8.16
CA ASN A 77 0.29 -16.90 8.89
C ASN A 77 1.06 -15.58 8.68
N SER A 78 0.73 -14.59 9.50
CA SER A 78 1.33 -13.25 9.45
C SER A 78 2.83 -13.23 9.78
N SER A 79 3.34 -14.24 10.49
CA SER A 79 4.77 -14.38 10.76
C SER A 79 5.59 -14.80 9.54
N ARG A 80 4.94 -15.28 8.47
CA ARG A 80 5.62 -15.67 7.24
C ARG A 80 6.04 -14.42 6.46
N GLN A 81 7.20 -14.50 5.81
CA GLN A 81 7.72 -13.46 4.94
C GLN A 81 6.72 -13.12 3.82
N ASP A 82 6.44 -11.84 3.64
CA ASP A 82 5.68 -11.32 2.51
C ASP A 82 6.56 -11.14 1.25
N ALA A 83 5.93 -10.77 0.13
CA ALA A 83 6.60 -10.64 -1.16
C ALA A 83 7.37 -9.31 -1.33
N LEU A 84 7.04 -8.28 -0.55
CA LEU A 84 7.58 -6.92 -0.72
C LEU A 84 8.76 -6.63 0.20
N THR A 85 8.71 -7.09 1.47
CA THR A 85 9.75 -6.79 2.46
C THR A 85 11.17 -7.13 1.99
N PRO A 86 11.45 -8.30 1.36
CA PRO A 86 12.79 -8.60 0.88
C PRO A 86 13.26 -7.64 -0.22
N ILE A 87 12.34 -7.20 -1.09
CA ILE A 87 12.63 -6.28 -2.19
C ILE A 87 12.92 -4.89 -1.64
N ALA A 88 12.05 -4.37 -0.77
CA ALA A 88 12.23 -3.06 -0.15
C ALA A 88 13.54 -2.98 0.65
N ASN A 89 13.84 -4.03 1.44
CA ASN A 89 15.09 -4.11 2.19
C ASN A 89 16.33 -4.18 1.29
N ALA A 90 16.25 -4.87 0.15
CA ALA A 90 17.36 -4.95 -0.80
C ALA A 90 17.62 -3.62 -1.52
N LEU A 91 16.57 -2.83 -1.77
CA LEU A 91 16.68 -1.51 -2.39
C LEU A 91 17.42 -0.50 -1.51
N GLN A 92 17.26 -0.58 -0.19
CA GLN A 92 17.87 0.35 0.79
C GLN A 92 17.71 1.83 0.40
N HIS A 93 16.57 2.19 -0.16
CA HIS A 93 16.29 3.53 -0.64
C HIS A 93 15.83 4.44 0.51
N GLU A 94 16.48 5.58 0.71
CA GLU A 94 16.22 6.49 1.84
C GLU A 94 14.79 7.05 1.90
N ASN A 95 14.12 7.16 0.75
CA ASN A 95 12.76 7.66 0.63
C ASN A 95 11.72 6.53 0.48
N LEU A 96 12.07 5.26 0.69
CA LEU A 96 11.14 4.14 0.60
C LEU A 96 10.82 3.58 1.99
N TYR A 97 9.55 3.64 2.36
CA TYR A 97 9.06 3.20 3.67
C TYR A 97 8.00 2.11 3.48
N LEU A 98 8.33 0.87 3.82
CA LEU A 98 7.37 -0.23 3.84
C LEU A 98 6.75 -0.32 5.23
N LEU A 99 5.46 0.02 5.32
CA LEU A 99 4.66 0.00 6.54
C LEU A 99 3.88 -1.32 6.61
N ARG A 100 4.53 -2.36 7.11
CA ARG A 100 3.98 -3.72 7.15
C ARG A 100 2.98 -3.92 8.29
N ASP A 101 3.34 -3.45 9.47
CA ASP A 101 2.58 -3.68 10.69
C ASP A 101 1.65 -2.50 10.98
N ALA A 102 0.68 -2.68 11.86
CA ALA A 102 -0.20 -1.61 12.30
C ALA A 102 0.56 -0.53 13.07
N GLY A 103 0.06 0.70 13.03
CA GLY A 103 0.63 1.80 13.80
C GLY A 103 0.57 3.15 13.10
N GLU A 104 0.97 4.17 13.84
CA GLU A 104 1.01 5.56 13.39
C GLU A 104 2.42 5.93 12.90
N THR A 105 2.48 6.59 11.74
CA THR A 105 3.71 7.18 11.17
C THR A 105 3.49 8.67 10.95
N LEU A 106 4.28 9.51 11.58
CA LEU A 106 4.22 10.96 11.40
C LEU A 106 4.93 11.35 10.10
N LEU A 107 4.20 11.98 9.17
CA LEU A 107 4.79 12.54 7.94
C LEU A 107 5.47 13.87 8.24
N ASN A 108 4.80 14.70 9.04
CA ASN A 108 5.30 16.00 9.52
C ASN A 108 4.46 16.46 10.73
N GLY A 109 4.58 17.72 11.14
CA GLY A 109 3.82 18.28 12.27
C GLY A 109 2.29 18.34 12.07
N HIS A 110 1.79 18.15 10.83
CA HIS A 110 0.36 18.32 10.48
C HIS A 110 -0.32 17.04 10.03
N PHE A 111 0.41 16.04 9.53
CA PHE A 111 -0.13 14.82 8.95
C PHE A 111 0.42 13.57 9.61
N SER A 112 -0.44 12.58 9.82
CA SER A 112 -0.04 11.22 10.17
C SER A 112 -0.67 10.18 9.23
N LEU A 113 0.06 9.09 8.98
CA LEU A 113 -0.46 7.87 8.37
C LEU A 113 -0.71 6.85 9.46
N ASN A 114 -1.88 6.26 9.47
CA ASN A 114 -2.28 5.25 10.44
C ASN A 114 -2.60 3.97 9.70
N VAL A 115 -1.72 2.98 9.81
CA VAL A 115 -1.86 1.71 9.10
C VAL A 115 -2.78 0.79 9.89
N LEU A 116 -3.92 0.43 9.30
CA LEU A 116 -4.82 -0.61 9.76
C LEU A 116 -4.45 -1.92 9.02
N SER A 117 -3.28 -2.49 9.37
CA SER A 117 -2.74 -3.65 8.67
C SER A 117 -3.60 -4.89 8.86
N VAL A 118 -3.99 -5.55 7.76
CA VAL A 118 -4.69 -6.84 7.77
C VAL A 118 -3.80 -8.01 8.24
N PHE A 119 -2.51 -7.76 8.46
CA PHE A 119 -1.57 -8.73 9.02
C PHE A 119 -1.32 -8.53 10.51
N ASP A 120 -1.93 -7.48 11.12
CA ASP A 120 -1.65 -7.04 12.48
C ASP A 120 -2.88 -6.36 13.12
N GLU A 121 -4.05 -6.96 12.97
CA GLU A 121 -5.34 -6.37 13.39
C GLU A 121 -5.43 -6.14 14.90
N ASP A 122 -4.79 -6.99 15.69
CA ASP A 122 -4.80 -6.88 17.16
C ASP A 122 -4.07 -5.61 17.68
N ASN A 123 -3.27 -4.97 16.83
CA ASN A 123 -2.48 -3.79 17.17
C ASN A 123 -2.96 -2.51 16.47
N TRP A 124 -4.16 -2.50 15.93
CA TRP A 124 -4.74 -1.25 15.40
C TRP A 124 -4.91 -0.23 16.52
N VAL A 125 -4.52 1.00 16.25
CA VAL A 125 -4.56 2.11 17.22
C VAL A 125 -5.25 3.32 16.60
N ASP A 126 -5.93 4.06 17.47
CA ASP A 126 -6.46 5.37 17.11
C ASP A 126 -5.31 6.40 16.98
N PRO A 127 -5.53 7.52 16.26
CA PRO A 127 -4.56 8.59 16.14
C PRO A 127 -4.12 9.12 17.52
N SER A 128 -2.81 9.33 17.69
CA SER A 128 -2.25 9.82 18.94
C SER A 128 -2.55 11.31 19.19
N ASP A 129 -2.78 12.08 18.14
CA ASP A 129 -3.08 13.51 18.20
C ASP A 129 -4.24 13.89 17.27
N PRO A 130 -5.43 14.17 17.83
CA PRO A 130 -6.61 14.52 17.03
C PRO A 130 -6.53 15.92 16.38
N ASN A 131 -5.49 16.72 16.67
CA ASN A 131 -5.30 18.02 16.02
C ASN A 131 -4.50 17.91 14.71
N ARG A 132 -3.97 16.73 14.39
CA ARG A 132 -3.37 16.46 13.08
C ARG A 132 -4.43 16.00 12.09
N ILE A 133 -4.11 16.07 10.82
CA ILE A 133 -4.86 15.38 9.77
C ILE A 133 -4.40 13.92 9.78
N ASN A 134 -5.28 13.05 10.25
CA ASN A 134 -5.03 11.63 10.44
C ASN A 134 -5.61 10.84 9.27
N ILE A 135 -4.74 10.18 8.51
CA ILE A 135 -5.10 9.42 7.31
C ILE A 135 -4.98 7.94 7.64
N ALA A 136 -6.10 7.21 7.60
CA ALA A 136 -6.09 5.76 7.75
C ALA A 136 -5.71 5.07 6.43
N LEU A 137 -4.87 4.05 6.50
CA LEU A 137 -4.50 3.20 5.38
C LEU A 137 -4.93 1.77 5.68
N TYR A 138 -5.86 1.28 4.87
CA TYR A 138 -6.40 -0.07 4.98
C TYR A 138 -6.44 -0.74 3.60
N HIS A 139 -6.09 -2.02 3.54
CA HIS A 139 -6.24 -2.83 2.34
C HIS A 139 -7.06 -4.09 2.65
N GLY A 140 -8.34 -4.01 2.43
CA GLY A 140 -9.30 -5.10 2.67
C GLY A 140 -10.67 -4.73 2.17
N SER A 141 -11.65 -5.58 2.45
CA SER A 141 -13.02 -5.36 2.03
C SER A 141 -13.84 -4.67 3.11
N ILE A 142 -14.60 -3.65 2.72
CA ILE A 142 -15.51 -2.91 3.59
C ILE A 142 -16.95 -3.30 3.25
N SER A 143 -17.72 -3.67 4.28
CA SER A 143 -19.14 -4.00 4.15
C SER A 143 -19.93 -2.82 3.58
N ASN A 144 -20.86 -3.14 2.68
CA ASN A 144 -21.75 -2.18 2.04
C ASN A 144 -21.10 -1.14 1.12
N CYS A 145 -19.79 -1.22 0.83
CA CYS A 145 -19.18 -0.43 -0.23
C CYS A 145 -19.75 -0.81 -1.60
N GLU A 146 -19.96 0.22 -2.43
CA GLU A 146 -20.51 0.07 -3.77
C GLU A 146 -19.50 0.56 -4.82
N THR A 147 -19.41 -0.16 -5.92
CA THR A 147 -18.60 0.25 -7.07
C THR A 147 -19.38 1.21 -7.97
N ASP A 148 -18.67 1.94 -8.84
CA ASP A 148 -19.27 2.85 -9.84
C ASP A 148 -20.27 2.14 -10.77
N LEU A 149 -20.19 0.82 -10.90
CA LEU A 149 -21.12 0.00 -11.67
C LEU A 149 -22.32 -0.50 -10.87
N GLY A 150 -22.49 -0.06 -9.62
CA GLY A 150 -23.59 -0.43 -8.75
C GLY A 150 -23.46 -1.81 -8.08
N TRP A 151 -22.30 -2.48 -8.21
CA TRP A 151 -22.07 -3.70 -7.45
C TRP A 151 -21.76 -3.36 -5.99
N ARG A 152 -22.46 -4.02 -5.06
CA ARG A 152 -22.34 -3.79 -3.64
C ARG A 152 -21.72 -4.99 -2.93
N MET A 153 -20.72 -4.74 -2.10
CA MET A 153 -20.14 -5.72 -1.19
C MET A 153 -21.06 -5.89 0.02
N GLU A 154 -21.91 -6.92 0.02
CA GLU A 154 -22.86 -7.14 1.13
C GLU A 154 -22.15 -7.50 2.45
N ARG A 155 -21.02 -8.24 2.37
CA ARG A 155 -20.22 -8.67 3.52
C ARG A 155 -18.75 -8.46 3.22
N GLY A 156 -18.18 -7.41 3.81
CA GLY A 156 -16.75 -7.16 3.86
C GLY A 156 -16.12 -7.77 5.12
N GLU A 157 -14.80 -7.73 5.19
CA GLU A 157 -14.03 -8.13 6.37
C GLU A 157 -14.28 -7.17 7.54
N ASN A 158 -14.45 -5.88 7.22
CA ASN A 158 -14.70 -4.83 8.19
C ASN A 158 -15.90 -3.94 7.80
N ASP A 159 -16.35 -3.14 8.74
CA ASP A 159 -17.35 -2.09 8.55
C ASP A 159 -16.66 -0.73 8.38
N ILE A 160 -17.33 0.21 7.72
CA ILE A 160 -16.81 1.56 7.48
C ILE A 160 -16.45 2.30 8.78
N SER A 161 -17.03 1.89 9.91
CA SER A 161 -16.76 2.47 11.22
C SER A 161 -15.30 2.35 11.69
N ILE A 162 -14.50 1.48 11.09
CA ILE A 162 -13.04 1.42 11.38
C ILE A 162 -12.34 2.76 11.10
N PHE A 163 -12.94 3.63 10.28
CA PHE A 163 -12.39 4.94 9.92
C PHE A 163 -12.93 6.11 10.75
N ASN A 164 -13.85 5.87 11.72
CA ASN A 164 -14.56 6.96 12.43
C ASN A 164 -13.65 7.95 13.18
N ASN A 165 -12.46 7.51 13.58
CA ASN A 165 -11.51 8.32 14.34
C ASN A 165 -10.43 8.97 13.46
N PHE A 166 -10.57 8.88 12.12
CA PHE A 166 -9.64 9.43 11.15
C PHE A 166 -10.32 10.48 10.27
N ASP A 167 -9.55 11.44 9.76
CA ASP A 167 -10.06 12.48 8.87
C ASP A 167 -10.26 11.94 7.45
N TYR A 168 -9.43 10.98 7.06
CA TYR A 168 -9.48 10.29 5.76
C TYR A 168 -9.18 8.79 5.93
N GLY A 169 -9.83 7.95 5.08
CA GLY A 169 -9.62 6.50 5.07
C GLY A 169 -9.97 5.88 3.73
#